data_fa3768e64f0141c6f2d7e921dfefbd80
#
_entry.id   fa3768e64f0141c6f2d7e921dfefbd80
#
_cell.length_a   1.000
_cell.length_b   1.000
_cell.length_c   1.000
_cell.angle_alpha   90.00
_cell.angle_beta   90.00
_cell.angle_gamma   90.00
#
_symmetry.space_group_name_H-M   'P 1'
#
loop_
_entity.id
_entity.type
_entity.pdbx_description
1 polymer ?
#
loop_
_entity_poly.entity_id
_entity_poly.type
_entity_poly.pdbx_seq_one_letter_code
_entity_poly.pdbx_strand_id
1 'polypeptide(L)'
;MDMERKEEIIQATFMLASKNGIDNVSMSQIATQLGIKKPSLYNHFRSKDEIAKAMYDYLRTQAKEKLKITDLDYGKLVKDKSLEEVLKLAVHNY
;
A
#
# COMPACT_ATOMS: atom_id res chain seq x y z
N MET A 1 -6.47 15.84 8.58
CA MET A 1 -7.13 15.90 7.30
C MET A 1 -7.20 14.52 6.69
N ASP A 2 -8.32 14.25 6.01
CA ASP A 2 -8.62 12.89 5.57
C ASP A 2 -7.57 12.31 4.62
N MET A 3 -7.03 13.12 3.72
CA MET A 3 -6.00 12.67 2.77
C MET A 3 -4.73 12.23 3.48
N GLU A 4 -4.30 13.01 4.48
CA GLU A 4 -3.11 12.66 5.24
C GLU A 4 -3.28 11.37 6.03
N ARG A 5 -4.46 11.19 6.64
CA ARG A 5 -4.75 9.97 7.40
C ARG A 5 -4.79 8.74 6.47
N LYS A 6 -5.38 8.89 5.30
CA LYS A 6 -5.41 7.79 4.33
C LYS A 6 -4.02 7.40 3.87
N GLU A 7 -3.15 8.39 3.64
CA GLU A 7 -1.76 8.11 3.26
C GLU A 7 -1.01 7.41 4.39
N GLU A 8 -1.22 7.82 5.63
CA GLU A 8 -0.61 7.16 6.79
C GLU A 8 -1.03 5.70 6.88
N ILE A 9 -2.32 5.43 6.63
CA ILE A 9 -2.85 4.06 6.64
C ILE A 9 -2.20 3.24 5.53
N ILE A 10 -2.09 3.82 4.34
CA ILE A 10 -1.46 3.15 3.19
C ILE A 10 0.00 2.84 3.50
N GLN A 11 0.73 3.80 4.06
CA GLN A 11 2.15 3.62 4.39
C GLN A 11 2.35 2.57 5.47
N ALA A 12 1.51 2.56 6.50
CA ALA A 12 1.58 1.55 7.56
C ALA A 12 1.32 0.16 7.01
N THR A 13 0.32 0.05 6.13
CA THR A 13 -0.01 -1.22 5.48
C THR A 13 1.15 -1.70 4.60
N PHE A 14 1.75 -0.78 3.86
CA PHE A 14 2.91 -1.06 3.03
C PHE A 14 4.06 -1.63 3.87
N MET A 15 4.38 -1.01 4.99
CA MET A 15 5.45 -1.47 5.86
C MET A 15 5.18 -2.87 6.40
N LEU A 16 3.96 -3.11 6.87
CA LEU A 16 3.58 -4.42 7.40
C LEU A 16 3.60 -5.49 6.31
N ALA A 17 3.08 -5.16 5.13
CA ALA A 17 3.05 -6.08 4.01
C ALA A 17 4.46 -6.40 3.50
N SER A 18 5.36 -5.43 3.54
CA SER A 18 6.76 -5.62 3.13
C SER A 18 7.49 -6.61 4.04
N LYS A 19 7.13 -6.62 5.32
CA LYS A 19 7.77 -7.51 6.30
C LYS A 19 7.13 -8.89 6.33
N ASN A 20 5.82 -8.96 6.26
CA ASN A 20 5.07 -10.18 6.57
C ASN A 20 4.27 -10.75 5.40
N GLY A 21 4.19 -10.04 4.28
CA GLY A 21 3.29 -10.36 3.18
C GLY A 21 1.88 -9.82 3.46
N ILE A 22 1.19 -9.38 2.41
CA ILE A 22 -0.14 -8.76 2.55
C ILE A 22 -1.17 -9.71 3.18
N ASP A 23 -1.05 -11.01 2.90
CA ASP A 23 -2.00 -11.99 3.44
C ASP A 23 -1.87 -12.15 4.95
N ASN A 24 -0.75 -11.77 5.52
CA ASN A 24 -0.49 -11.87 6.95
C ASN A 24 -0.71 -10.55 7.70
N VAL A 25 -1.22 -9.53 7.01
CA VAL A 25 -1.54 -8.24 7.60
C VAL A 25 -3.03 -8.20 7.94
N SER A 26 -3.35 -7.70 9.14
CA SER A 26 -4.73 -7.56 9.59
C SER A 26 -5.07 -6.09 9.87
N MET A 27 -6.37 -5.78 9.90
CA MET A 27 -6.84 -4.44 10.26
C MET A 27 -6.38 -4.08 11.67
N SER A 28 -6.37 -5.05 12.60
CA SER A 28 -5.86 -4.82 13.96
C SER A 28 -4.40 -4.41 13.96
N GLN A 29 -3.57 -5.08 13.17
CA GLN A 29 -2.16 -4.75 13.08
C GLN A 29 -1.94 -3.34 12.54
N ILE A 30 -2.70 -2.97 11.52
CA ILE A 30 -2.61 -1.63 10.92
C ILE A 30 -2.99 -0.57 11.94
N ALA A 31 -4.10 -0.77 12.65
CA ALA A 31 -4.57 0.17 13.68
C ALA A 31 -3.52 0.31 14.79
N THR A 32 -2.97 -0.80 15.24
CA THR A 32 -1.93 -0.81 16.28
C THR A 32 -0.68 -0.05 15.82
N GLN A 33 -0.27 -0.29 14.59
CA GLN A 33 0.90 0.37 14.02
C GLN A 33 0.75 1.89 14.01
N LEU A 34 -0.48 2.37 13.78
CA LEU A 34 -0.78 3.80 13.73
C LEU A 34 -1.13 4.39 15.10
N GLY A 35 -1.33 3.54 16.11
CA GLY A 35 -1.77 4.00 17.41
C GLY A 35 -3.21 4.50 17.43
N ILE A 36 -4.06 3.96 16.56
CA ILE A 36 -5.48 4.32 16.50
C ILE A 36 -6.34 3.09 16.79
N LYS A 37 -7.61 3.32 17.09
CA LYS A 37 -8.56 2.26 17.32
C LYS A 37 -9.14 1.75 16.00
N LYS A 38 -9.53 0.47 15.96
CA LYS A 38 -10.12 -0.14 14.77
C LYS A 38 -11.27 0.66 14.16
N PRO A 39 -12.25 1.17 14.96
CA PRO A 39 -13.33 1.96 14.38
C PRO A 39 -12.85 3.17 13.58
N SER A 40 -11.77 3.82 14.04
CA SER A 40 -11.18 4.94 13.30
C SER A 40 -10.64 4.50 11.95
N LEU A 41 -10.00 3.32 11.91
CA LEU A 41 -9.50 2.76 10.65
C LEU A 41 -10.65 2.47 9.69
N TYR A 42 -11.72 1.85 10.20
CA TYR A 42 -12.89 1.52 9.38
C TYR A 42 -13.64 2.75 8.86
N ASN A 43 -13.45 3.91 9.46
CA ASN A 43 -14.00 5.15 8.93
C ASN A 43 -13.35 5.56 7.60
N HIS A 44 -12.14 5.10 7.35
CA HIS A 44 -11.39 5.44 6.13
C HIS A 44 -11.42 4.32 5.10
N PHE A 45 -11.33 3.08 5.54
CA PHE A 45 -11.33 1.91 4.65
C PHE A 45 -12.19 0.81 5.26
N ARG A 46 -13.06 0.22 4.46
CA ARG A 46 -13.99 -0.81 4.95
C ARG A 46 -13.33 -2.15 5.18
N SER A 47 -12.25 -2.42 4.46
CA SER A 47 -11.60 -3.72 4.53
C SER A 47 -10.12 -3.61 4.16
N LYS A 48 -9.37 -4.66 4.44
CA LYS A 48 -7.98 -4.76 4.02
C LYS A 48 -7.87 -4.72 2.50
N ASP A 49 -8.83 -5.29 1.79
CA ASP A 49 -8.81 -5.28 0.32
C ASP A 49 -8.89 -3.86 -0.24
N GLU A 50 -9.70 -3.00 0.37
CA GLU A 50 -9.75 -1.60 -0.04
C GLU A 50 -8.42 -0.89 0.18
N ILE A 51 -7.79 -1.16 1.31
CA ILE A 51 -6.48 -0.59 1.62
C ILE A 51 -5.44 -1.10 0.62
N ALA A 52 -5.48 -2.39 0.31
CA ALA A 52 -4.56 -2.99 -0.65
C ALA A 52 -4.68 -2.36 -2.03
N LYS A 53 -5.90 -2.12 -2.48
CA LYS A 53 -6.13 -1.43 -3.77
C LYS A 53 -5.60 -0.01 -3.75
N ALA A 54 -5.86 0.73 -2.67
CA ALA A 54 -5.37 2.10 -2.53
C ALA A 54 -3.85 2.13 -2.47
N MET A 55 -3.25 1.16 -1.78
CA MET A 55 -1.80 1.02 -1.69
C MET A 55 -1.20 0.73 -3.06
N TYR A 56 -1.82 -0.16 -3.82
CA TYR A 56 -1.36 -0.49 -5.16
C TYR A 56 -1.38 0.75 -6.06
N ASP A 57 -2.49 1.52 -6.02
CA ASP A 57 -2.60 2.75 -6.80
C ASP A 57 -1.57 3.79 -6.38
N TYR A 58 -1.33 3.90 -5.08
CA TYR A 58 -0.31 4.80 -4.53
C TYR A 58 1.08 4.44 -5.06
N LEU A 59 1.43 3.16 -5.00
CA LEU A 59 2.73 2.68 -5.47
C LEU A 59 2.89 2.88 -6.98
N ARG A 60 1.82 2.65 -7.73
CA ARG A 60 1.83 2.87 -9.18
C ARG A 60 2.10 4.34 -9.51
N THR A 61 1.42 5.24 -8.81
CA THR A 61 1.60 6.68 -9.00
C THR A 61 3.04 7.09 -8.66
N GLN A 62 3.57 6.60 -7.53
CA GLN A 62 4.93 6.90 -7.13
C GLN A 62 5.94 6.38 -8.14
N ALA A 63 5.76 5.17 -8.63
CA ALA A 63 6.67 4.58 -9.62
C ALA A 63 6.67 5.38 -10.92
N LYS A 64 5.49 5.78 -11.39
CA LYS A 64 5.38 6.56 -12.61
C LYS A 64 6.08 7.91 -12.48
N GLU A 65 5.93 8.56 -11.32
CA GLU A 65 6.58 9.85 -11.07
C GLU A 65 8.09 9.71 -10.99
N LYS A 66 8.57 8.71 -10.24
CA LYS A 66 10.02 8.52 -10.06
C LYS A 66 10.72 8.08 -11.32
N LEU A 67 10.11 7.16 -12.07
CA LEU A 67 10.69 6.60 -13.28
C LEU A 67 10.33 7.40 -14.53
N LYS A 68 9.41 8.34 -14.39
CA LYS A 68 8.88 9.13 -15.51
C LYS A 68 8.35 8.24 -16.64
N ILE A 69 7.60 7.21 -16.25
CA ILE A 69 7.02 6.23 -17.17
C ILE A 69 5.50 6.37 -17.23
N THR A 70 4.91 5.77 -18.25
CA THR A 70 3.46 5.76 -18.44
C THR A 70 2.82 4.59 -17.69
N ASP A 71 1.48 4.59 -17.63
CA ASP A 71 0.72 3.46 -17.10
C ASP A 71 1.02 2.17 -17.85
N LEU A 72 1.18 2.27 -19.16
CA LEU A 72 1.51 1.11 -20.00
C LEU A 72 2.87 0.53 -19.64
N ASP A 73 3.86 1.39 -19.45
CA ASP A 73 5.20 0.97 -19.06
C ASP A 73 5.19 0.31 -17.68
N TYR A 74 4.44 0.87 -16.74
CA TYR A 74 4.29 0.29 -15.42
C TYR A 74 3.63 -1.09 -15.51
N GLY A 75 2.57 -1.20 -16.32
CA GLY A 75 1.88 -2.46 -16.53
C GLY A 75 2.81 -3.55 -17.04
N LYS A 76 3.69 -3.21 -17.98
CA LYS A 76 4.67 -4.16 -18.51
C LYS A 76 5.69 -4.56 -17.45
N LEU A 77 6.12 -3.60 -16.64
CA LEU A 77 7.12 -3.86 -15.60
C LEU A 77 6.62 -4.84 -14.55
N VAL A 78 5.34 -4.78 -14.19
CA VAL A 78 4.76 -5.60 -13.13
C VAL A 78 3.87 -6.74 -13.63
N LYS A 79 3.83 -6.96 -14.92
CA LYS A 79 2.87 -7.87 -15.58
C LYS A 79 2.76 -9.25 -14.93
N ASP A 80 3.87 -9.87 -14.62
CA ASP A 80 3.90 -11.23 -14.09
C ASP A 80 4.29 -11.27 -12.61
N LYS A 81 4.18 -10.12 -11.92
CA LYS A 81 4.60 -10.00 -10.54
C LYS A 81 3.41 -10.02 -9.60
N SER A 82 3.59 -10.71 -8.47
CA SER A 82 2.64 -10.66 -7.37
C SER A 82 2.72 -9.29 -6.69
N LEU A 83 1.71 -8.98 -5.86
CA LEU A 83 1.73 -7.76 -5.08
C LEU A 83 2.99 -7.67 -4.21
N GLU A 84 3.40 -8.80 -3.61
CA GLU A 84 4.60 -8.84 -2.79
C GLU A 84 5.86 -8.51 -3.58
N GLU A 85 5.98 -9.00 -4.80
CA GLU A 85 7.11 -8.69 -5.67
C GLU A 85 7.13 -7.21 -6.04
N VAL A 86 5.97 -6.62 -6.31
CA VAL A 86 5.85 -5.19 -6.59
C VAL A 86 6.28 -4.37 -5.39
N LEU A 87 5.86 -4.78 -4.18
CA LEU A 87 6.24 -4.12 -2.94
C LEU A 87 7.75 -4.18 -2.72
N LYS A 88 8.37 -5.32 -3.00
CA LYS A 88 9.81 -5.47 -2.87
C LYS A 88 10.57 -4.55 -3.83
N LEU A 89 10.08 -4.41 -5.06
CA LEU A 89 10.67 -3.48 -6.01
C LEU A 89 10.60 -2.04 -5.50
N ALA A 90 9.46 -1.66 -4.94
CA ALA A 90 9.29 -0.32 -4.38
C ALA A 90 10.26 -0.07 -3.22
N VAL A 91 10.46 -1.06 -2.35
CA VAL A 91 11.41 -0.97 -1.24
C VAL A 91 12.84 -0.78 -1.75
N HIS A 92 13.23 -1.52 -2.77
CA HIS A 92 14.58 -1.42 -3.32
C HIS A 92 14.87 -0.07 -3.96
N ASN A 93 13.84 0.63 -4.41
CA ASN A 93 14.01 1.92 -5.06
C ASN A 93 13.97 3.10 -4.07
N TYR A 94 13.81 2.79 -2.80
CA TYR A 94 13.93 3.78 -1.73
C TYR A 94 15.33 3.70 -1.13
#